data_ebd522599daa2e5faccea826885f5d2f
#
_entry.id   ebd522599daa2e5faccea826885f5d2f
#
_cell.length_a   1.000
_cell.length_b   1.000
_cell.length_c   1.000
_cell.angle_alpha   90.00
_cell.angle_beta   90.00
_cell.angle_gamma   90.00
#
_symmetry.space_group_name_H-M   'P 1'
#
loop_
_entity.id
_entity.type
_entity.pdbx_description
1 polymer ?
#
loop_
_entity_poly.entity_id
_entity_poly.type
_entity_poly.pdbx_seq_one_letter_code
_entity_poly.pdbx_strand_id
1 'polypeptide(L)'
;MKKENKDIRKVLFKLGITSNLYGYQYILTGTEVIAKGTIKITEAYKRVYKILNATSAGAVERNIRHAIEISCEKTGYLQKIYGTRPTPSVLLNDLVYNLDLFLEEIGE
;
A
#
# COMPACT_ATOMS: atom_id res chain seq x y z
N MET A 1 -0.75 -5.55 -15.67
CA MET A 1 -1.18 -4.39 -14.91
C MET A 1 -2.51 -4.61 -14.21
N LYS A 2 -3.53 -4.88 -14.97
CA LYS A 2 -4.86 -5.06 -14.37
C LYS A 2 -4.92 -6.27 -13.45
N LYS A 3 -4.24 -7.36 -13.82
CA LYS A 3 -4.21 -8.55 -13.00
C LYS A 3 -3.52 -8.27 -11.68
N GLU A 4 -2.39 -7.57 -11.74
CA GLU A 4 -1.64 -7.23 -10.53
C GLU A 4 -2.44 -6.31 -9.63
N ASN A 5 -3.12 -5.32 -10.23
CA ASN A 5 -3.96 -4.42 -9.47
C ASN A 5 -5.08 -5.18 -8.74
N LYS A 6 -5.66 -6.15 -9.43
CA LYS A 6 -6.72 -6.97 -8.84
C LYS A 6 -6.20 -7.76 -7.64
N ASP A 7 -5.00 -8.34 -7.77
CA ASP A 7 -4.40 -9.08 -6.67
C ASP A 7 -4.06 -8.18 -5.50
N ILE A 8 -3.56 -6.98 -5.78
CA ILE A 8 -3.27 -6.01 -4.71
C ILE A 8 -4.55 -5.63 -3.99
N ARG A 9 -5.66 -5.43 -4.72
CA ARG A 9 -6.93 -5.12 -4.09
C ARG A 9 -7.38 -6.23 -3.13
N LYS A 10 -7.21 -7.48 -3.54
CA LYS A 10 -7.54 -8.61 -2.68
C LYS A 10 -6.70 -8.61 -1.41
N VAL A 11 -5.41 -8.36 -1.55
CA VAL A 11 -4.51 -8.30 -0.40
C VAL A 11 -4.95 -7.20 0.54
N LEU A 12 -5.21 -6.00 0.02
CA LEU A 12 -5.62 -4.88 0.86
C LEU A 12 -6.89 -5.20 1.63
N PHE A 13 -7.86 -5.82 0.96
CA PHE A 13 -9.10 -6.20 1.62
C PHE A 13 -8.83 -7.16 2.78
N LYS A 14 -8.02 -8.17 2.55
CA LYS A 14 -7.68 -9.15 3.60
C LYS A 14 -6.91 -8.51 4.74
N LEU A 15 -6.09 -7.51 4.45
CA LEU A 15 -5.35 -6.79 5.46
C LEU A 15 -6.25 -5.86 6.29
N GLY A 16 -7.48 -5.66 5.86
CA GLY A 16 -8.38 -4.74 6.55
C GLY A 16 -8.25 -3.30 6.10
N ILE A 17 -7.63 -3.07 4.95
CA ILE A 17 -7.53 -1.74 4.35
C ILE A 17 -8.64 -1.64 3.31
N THR A 18 -9.72 -0.99 3.69
CA THR A 18 -10.93 -0.96 2.88
C THR A 18 -11.02 0.30 2.04
N SER A 19 -11.89 0.26 1.03
CA SER A 19 -11.95 1.32 0.02
C SER A 19 -12.44 2.66 0.55
N ASN A 20 -12.98 2.69 1.76
CA ASN A 20 -13.43 3.96 2.35
C ASN A 20 -12.29 4.77 2.98
N LEU A 21 -11.07 4.22 3.02
CA LEU A 21 -9.90 4.92 3.55
C LEU A 21 -9.18 5.64 2.41
N TYR A 22 -8.74 6.88 2.65
CA TYR A 22 -7.92 7.58 1.68
C TYR A 22 -6.66 6.79 1.35
N GLY A 23 -6.08 6.15 2.36
CA GLY A 23 -4.87 5.35 2.15
C GLY A 23 -5.05 4.23 1.14
N TYR A 24 -6.27 3.70 1.01
CA TYR A 24 -6.55 2.65 0.04
C TYR A 24 -6.22 3.12 -1.39
N GLN A 25 -6.79 4.26 -1.80
CA GLN A 25 -6.52 4.79 -3.13
C GLN A 25 -5.07 5.20 -3.30
N TYR A 26 -4.48 5.76 -2.25
CA TYR A 26 -3.09 6.18 -2.32
C TYR A 26 -2.16 4.99 -2.49
N ILE A 27 -2.45 3.87 -1.81
CA ILE A 27 -1.66 2.65 -1.96
C ILE A 27 -1.80 2.10 -3.38
N LEU A 28 -3.02 1.99 -3.89
CA LEU A 28 -3.23 1.46 -5.24
C LEU A 28 -2.51 2.30 -6.29
N THR A 29 -2.69 3.62 -6.23
CA THR A 29 -2.05 4.50 -7.19
C THR A 29 -0.53 4.49 -7.02
N GLY A 30 -0.07 4.44 -5.77
CA GLY A 30 1.35 4.37 -5.50
C GLY A 30 2.00 3.12 -6.07
N THR A 31 1.34 1.98 -5.94
CA THR A 31 1.87 0.75 -6.52
C THR A 31 1.91 0.82 -8.04
N GLU A 32 0.90 1.44 -8.66
CA GLU A 32 0.91 1.61 -10.11
C GLU A 32 2.06 2.49 -10.56
N VAL A 33 2.31 3.57 -9.84
CA VAL A 33 3.42 4.48 -10.17
C VAL A 33 4.75 3.76 -10.04
N ILE A 34 4.94 3.03 -8.95
CA ILE A 34 6.20 2.31 -8.71
C ILE A 34 6.39 1.21 -9.76
N ALA A 35 5.33 0.51 -10.13
CA ALA A 35 5.42 -0.59 -11.08
C ALA A 35 5.83 -0.14 -12.48
N LYS A 36 5.61 1.13 -12.81
CA LYS A 36 5.94 1.65 -14.13
C LYS A 36 7.42 1.92 -14.33
N GLY A 37 8.19 2.00 -13.26
CA GLY A 37 9.61 2.24 -13.40
C GLY A 37 10.27 2.51 -12.07
N THR A 38 11.60 2.56 -12.10
CA THR A 38 12.39 2.79 -10.89
C THR A 38 12.38 4.27 -10.54
N ILE A 39 11.75 4.61 -9.42
CA ILE A 39 11.74 5.98 -8.92
C ILE A 39 11.92 5.95 -7.41
N LYS A 40 12.35 7.08 -6.85
CA LYS A 40 12.46 7.20 -5.41
C LYS A 40 11.07 7.28 -4.79
N ILE A 41 10.94 6.79 -3.57
CA ILE A 41 9.64 6.77 -2.90
C ILE A 41 9.08 8.20 -2.75
N THR A 42 9.93 9.18 -2.50
CA THR A 42 9.46 10.56 -2.38
C THR A 42 8.86 11.05 -3.69
N GLU A 43 9.43 10.64 -4.81
CA GLU A 43 8.88 11.00 -6.11
C GLU A 43 7.54 10.29 -6.35
N ALA A 44 7.42 9.05 -5.89
CA ALA A 44 6.16 8.33 -5.99
C ALA A 44 5.06 9.07 -5.25
N TYR A 45 5.33 9.54 -4.03
CA TYR A 45 4.34 10.29 -3.27
C TYR A 45 3.92 11.56 -3.99
N LYS A 46 4.87 12.25 -4.64
CA LYS A 46 4.54 13.46 -5.39
C LYS A 46 3.62 13.17 -6.56
N ARG A 47 3.86 12.05 -7.25
CA ARG A 47 3.01 11.67 -8.37
C ARG A 47 1.61 11.30 -7.93
N VAL A 48 1.51 10.53 -6.83
CA VAL A 48 0.21 10.16 -6.28
C VAL A 48 -0.57 11.42 -5.88
N TYR A 49 0.13 12.34 -5.22
CA TYR A 49 -0.46 13.60 -4.81
C TYR A 49 -1.08 14.34 -6.00
N LYS A 50 -0.37 14.37 -7.12
CA LYS A 50 -0.86 15.07 -8.31
C LYS A 50 -1.98 14.30 -9.00
N ILE A 51 -1.83 12.99 -9.12
CA ILE A 51 -2.82 12.15 -9.81
C ILE A 51 -4.15 12.20 -9.09
N LEU A 52 -4.14 12.08 -7.78
CA LEU A 52 -5.35 12.00 -6.98
C LEU A 52 -5.78 13.33 -6.35
N ASN A 53 -5.06 14.39 -6.70
CA ASN A 53 -5.40 15.73 -6.22
C ASN A 53 -5.47 15.80 -4.69
N ALA A 54 -4.51 15.17 -4.04
CA ALA A 54 -4.38 15.23 -2.59
C ALA A 54 -3.86 16.60 -2.17
N THR A 55 -3.81 16.87 -0.86
CA THR A 55 -3.34 18.18 -0.40
C THR A 55 -1.83 18.34 -0.53
N SER A 56 -1.08 17.24 -0.37
CA SER A 56 0.38 17.30 -0.46
C SER A 56 0.94 15.89 -0.52
N ALA A 57 2.22 15.79 -0.89
CA ALA A 57 2.91 14.49 -0.85
C ALA A 57 3.00 13.97 0.58
N GLY A 58 3.17 14.87 1.55
CA GLY A 58 3.18 14.47 2.96
C GLY A 58 1.86 13.90 3.42
N ALA A 59 0.75 14.43 2.89
CA ALA A 59 -0.56 13.90 3.22
C ALA A 59 -0.74 12.49 2.66
N VAL A 60 -0.18 12.22 1.48
CA VAL A 60 -0.22 10.88 0.90
C VAL A 60 0.47 9.89 1.84
N GLU A 61 1.68 10.22 2.25
CA GLU A 61 2.45 9.34 3.14
C GLU A 61 1.73 9.12 4.46
N ARG A 62 1.19 10.19 5.06
CA ARG A 62 0.48 10.08 6.34
C ARG A 62 -0.76 9.19 6.23
N ASN A 63 -1.51 9.31 5.15
CA ASN A 63 -2.72 8.52 5.00
C ASN A 63 -2.41 7.05 4.75
N ILE A 64 -1.32 6.77 4.06
CA ILE A 64 -0.88 5.39 3.90
C ILE A 64 -0.45 4.83 5.26
N ARG A 65 0.28 5.61 6.04
CA ARG A 65 0.70 5.19 7.38
C ARG A 65 -0.51 4.92 8.27
N HIS A 66 -1.54 5.75 8.16
CA HIS A 66 -2.76 5.56 8.93
C HIS A 66 -3.47 4.25 8.53
N ALA A 67 -3.50 3.95 7.23
CA ALA A 67 -4.10 2.71 6.77
C ALA A 67 -3.34 1.50 7.31
N ILE A 68 -2.01 1.60 7.39
CA ILE A 68 -1.20 0.53 7.97
C ILE A 68 -1.56 0.34 9.45
N GLU A 69 -1.73 1.43 10.19
CA GLU A 69 -2.12 1.34 11.59
C GLU A 69 -3.46 0.65 11.77
N ILE A 70 -4.43 1.01 10.94
CA ILE A 70 -5.73 0.38 10.98
C ILE A 70 -5.63 -1.11 10.68
N SER A 71 -4.86 -1.48 9.67
CA SER A 71 -4.64 -2.89 9.33
C SER A 71 -4.05 -3.65 10.51
N CYS A 72 -3.06 -3.08 11.16
CA CYS A 72 -2.41 -3.72 12.30
C CYS A 72 -3.39 -3.97 13.44
N GLU A 73 -4.31 -3.04 13.66
CA GLU A 73 -5.31 -3.19 14.71
C GLU A 73 -6.38 -4.21 14.35
N LYS A 74 -6.77 -4.26 13.08
CA LYS A 74 -7.86 -5.13 12.66
C LYS A 74 -7.46 -6.59 12.51
N THR A 75 -6.36 -6.85 11.84
CA THR A 75 -5.99 -8.22 11.47
C THR A 75 -4.67 -8.69 12.02
N GLY A 76 -3.71 -7.79 12.20
CA GLY A 76 -2.38 -8.17 12.67
C GLY A 76 -1.53 -8.88 11.63
N TYR A 77 -2.00 -9.04 10.40
CA TYR A 77 -1.21 -9.75 9.39
C TYR A 77 0.12 -9.06 9.09
N LEU A 78 0.13 -7.72 9.08
CA LEU A 78 1.36 -7.00 8.77
C LEU A 78 2.44 -7.24 9.83
N GLN A 79 2.04 -7.29 11.11
CA GLN A 79 3.01 -7.60 12.16
C GLN A 79 3.53 -9.04 12.02
N LYS A 80 2.71 -9.97 11.58
CA LYS A 80 3.16 -11.34 11.36
C LYS A 80 4.16 -11.41 10.22
N ILE A 81 3.91 -10.68 9.15
CA ILE A 81 4.78 -10.70 7.98
C ILE A 81 6.12 -10.03 8.28
N TYR A 82 6.11 -8.89 8.94
CA TYR A 82 7.30 -8.05 9.11
C TYR A 82 7.92 -8.12 10.50
N GLY A 83 7.23 -8.72 11.46
CA GLY A 83 7.70 -8.71 12.83
C GLY A 83 7.42 -7.41 13.54
N THR A 84 7.00 -6.40 12.82
CA THR A 84 6.68 -5.08 13.34
C THR A 84 5.79 -4.37 12.34
N ARG A 85 5.35 -3.17 12.66
CA ARG A 85 4.57 -2.35 11.74
C ARG A 85 5.50 -1.86 10.62
N PRO A 86 5.18 -2.13 9.35
CA PRO A 86 6.03 -1.68 8.25
C PRO A 86 5.84 -0.19 7.98
N THR A 87 6.82 0.42 7.31
CA THR A 87 6.67 1.79 6.83
C THR A 87 5.90 1.78 5.51
N PRO A 88 5.32 2.93 5.11
CA PRO A 88 4.66 3.00 3.80
C PRO A 88 5.58 2.60 2.65
N SER A 89 6.83 3.01 2.69
CA SER A 89 7.78 2.69 1.64
C SER A 89 7.97 1.18 1.49
N VAL A 90 8.17 0.49 2.60
CA VAL A 90 8.35 -0.96 2.59
C VAL A 90 7.09 -1.64 2.07
N LEU A 91 5.93 -1.22 2.55
CA LEU A 91 4.67 -1.83 2.11
C LEU A 91 4.46 -1.67 0.61
N LEU A 92 4.63 -0.46 0.09
CA LEU A 92 4.39 -0.21 -1.33
C LEU A 92 5.34 -1.03 -2.20
N ASN A 93 6.61 -1.07 -1.84
CA ASN A 93 7.56 -1.83 -2.64
C ASN A 93 7.28 -3.32 -2.61
N ASP A 94 6.91 -3.85 -1.46
CA ASP A 94 6.61 -5.28 -1.37
C ASP A 94 5.31 -5.64 -2.08
N LEU A 95 4.33 -4.75 -2.09
CA LEU A 95 3.11 -5.01 -2.86
C LEU A 95 3.40 -5.11 -4.36
N VAL A 96 4.39 -4.35 -4.83
CA VAL A 96 4.77 -4.38 -6.24
C VAL A 96 5.67 -5.58 -6.56
N TYR A 97 6.70 -5.79 -5.76
CA TYR A 97 7.78 -6.71 -6.11
C TYR A 97 7.75 -8.04 -5.37
N ASN A 98 7.04 -8.11 -4.23
CA ASN A 98 7.05 -9.29 -3.38
C ASN A 98 5.65 -9.64 -2.90
N LEU A 99 4.70 -9.64 -3.80
CA LEU A 99 3.30 -9.87 -3.45
C LEU A 99 3.08 -11.22 -2.76
N ASP A 100 3.94 -12.20 -3.05
CA ASP A 100 3.84 -13.52 -2.44
C ASP A 100 3.93 -13.48 -0.92
N LEU A 101 4.64 -12.51 -0.36
CA LEU A 101 4.73 -12.38 1.09
C LEU A 101 3.34 -12.30 1.73
N PHE A 102 2.46 -11.56 1.08
CA PHE A 102 1.11 -11.35 1.61
C PHE A 102 0.21 -12.55 1.31
N LEU A 103 0.34 -13.09 0.12
CA LEU A 103 -0.53 -14.20 -0.28
C LEU A 103 -0.31 -15.41 0.60
N GLU A 104 0.92 -15.68 0.97
CA GLU A 104 1.23 -16.82 1.84
C GLU A 104 0.62 -16.65 3.23
N GLU A 105 0.75 -15.46 3.79
CA GLU A 105 0.28 -15.22 5.15
C GLU A 105 -1.23 -15.17 5.26
N ILE A 106 -1.90 -14.56 4.28
CA ILE A 106 -3.35 -14.38 4.36
C ILE A 106 -4.13 -15.55 3.77
N GLY A 107 -3.44 -16.61 3.39
CA GLY A 107 -4.10 -17.84 2.98
C GLY A 107 -4.66 -17.83 1.58
N GLU A 108 -4.07 -17.05 0.72
CA GLU A 108 -4.47 -17.08 -0.68
C GLU A 108 -3.83 -18.24 -1.38
#